data_9a5464ca7bdc92cbfa42f5b706a43371
#
_entry.id   9a5464ca7bdc92cbfa42f5b706a43371
#
_cell.length_a   1.000
_cell.length_b   1.000
_cell.length_c   1.000
_cell.angle_alpha   90.00
_cell.angle_beta   90.00
_cell.angle_gamma   90.00
#
_symmetry.space_group_name_H-M   'P 1'
#
loop_
_entity.id
_entity.type
_entity.pdbx_description
1 polymer ?
#
loop_
_entity_poly.entity_id
_entity_poly.type
_entity_poly.pdbx_seq_one_letter_code
_entity_poly.pdbx_strand_id
1 'polypeptide(L)'
;MLLALYVLTITSLLLGGAYVAVLTDTHLSRNDLDQKRAYAAAQAGIEQYDYDLNQNPNYWENCPTPGGTIGASDSGSTETYLDTPVVASTAPTGTTACSTSNPIGTMVEAGTLTGGGTNPAAGTFRIASTGTSNNVSRTIVAQYKRDSFLNFVYYTDYETLDPVALPGDPTDCDRHYTDSPGRGSDCGGAINFISADQINGPLHSEDTLAICGTPTFGRNANDSIQAPGFADESNCGGSAPYYGAVMDGTYTNSAPSLTPPPTDGQMLNVAQTAGTVYTGTTTIQLTGTTATVTNANLNGGSPTSVNLASTNGVIYVQSAQTPPCAENYTPFSANSTYGSNLGCGNVYVSGYYSMSITIASDNDIIVAGNLWPGTSASNYATSTGALGGTPTGNALLGLVANNFVRVEHPVSSNRGTASGSCGSDANVTSGTYQTLNNPYIYAAILAVQHSFIVDNYDCGSSPGTLTIVGAIAQLYRGPVGTGSSSVSTGYAKNYTYDDRLAYAEPPYFLNPVSVAWSVQHQTECSATVSACAVP
;
A
#
# COMPACT_ATOMS: atom_id res chain seq x y z
N MET A 1 75.12 -45.37 13.09
CA MET A 1 75.14 -43.99 12.53
C MET A 1 74.12 -43.80 11.42
N LEU A 2 73.96 -44.64 10.42
CA LEU A 2 72.96 -44.52 9.34
C LEU A 2 71.53 -44.53 9.82
N LEU A 3 71.12 -45.37 10.78
CA LEU A 3 69.78 -45.48 11.33
C LEU A 3 69.38 -44.21 12.08
N ALA A 4 70.27 -43.59 12.85
CA ALA A 4 70.01 -42.33 13.56
C ALA A 4 69.81 -41.15 12.60
N LEU A 5 70.55 -41.14 11.48
CA LEU A 5 70.39 -40.12 10.45
C LEU A 5 69.01 -40.23 9.75
N TYR A 6 68.60 -41.47 9.49
CA TYR A 6 67.27 -41.74 8.88
C TYR A 6 66.13 -41.34 9.77
N VAL A 7 66.24 -41.68 11.07
CA VAL A 7 65.19 -41.25 12.06
C VAL A 7 65.17 -39.74 12.19
N LEU A 8 66.31 -39.06 12.18
CA LEU A 8 66.40 -37.61 12.30
C LEU A 8 65.87 -36.91 11.07
N THR A 9 66.02 -37.40 9.86
CA THR A 9 65.46 -36.87 8.63
C THR A 9 63.94 -37.07 8.58
N ILE A 10 63.45 -38.25 8.97
CA ILE A 10 61.99 -38.51 9.02
C ILE A 10 61.33 -37.64 10.06
N THR A 11 61.89 -37.51 11.26
CA THR A 11 61.31 -36.63 12.30
C THR A 11 61.34 -35.15 11.90
N SER A 12 62.39 -34.68 11.22
CA SER A 12 62.48 -33.32 10.69
C SER A 12 61.42 -33.05 9.62
N LEU A 13 61.19 -34.01 8.71
CA LEU A 13 60.17 -33.93 7.69
C LEU A 13 58.74 -33.93 8.30
N LEU A 14 58.49 -34.78 9.28
CA LEU A 14 57.20 -34.81 10.00
C LEU A 14 56.96 -33.52 10.79
N LEU A 15 57.95 -32.99 11.49
CA LEU A 15 57.85 -31.71 12.20
C LEU A 15 57.65 -30.53 11.24
N GLY A 16 58.35 -30.53 10.09
CA GLY A 16 58.17 -29.54 9.04
C GLY A 16 56.76 -29.58 8.44
N GLY A 17 56.27 -30.79 8.15
CA GLY A 17 54.88 -30.97 7.66
C GLY A 17 53.80 -30.54 8.67
N ALA A 18 54.00 -30.90 9.94
CA ALA A 18 53.10 -30.49 11.01
C ALA A 18 53.10 -28.94 11.22
N TYR A 19 54.28 -28.32 11.14
CA TYR A 19 54.41 -26.86 11.25
C TYR A 19 53.71 -26.13 10.11
N VAL A 20 53.86 -26.58 8.86
CA VAL A 20 53.15 -26.01 7.70
C VAL A 20 51.64 -26.20 7.84
N ALA A 21 51.18 -27.37 8.29
CA ALA A 21 49.76 -27.63 8.50
C ALA A 21 49.16 -26.68 9.55
N VAL A 22 49.85 -26.48 10.68
CA VAL A 22 49.41 -25.55 11.74
C VAL A 22 49.41 -24.11 11.25
N LEU A 23 50.40 -23.68 10.47
CA LEU A 23 50.40 -22.32 9.90
C LEU A 23 49.23 -22.12 8.92
N THR A 24 48.97 -23.13 8.08
CA THR A 24 47.85 -23.06 7.13
C THR A 24 46.51 -23.02 7.86
N ASP A 25 46.32 -23.82 8.90
CA ASP A 25 45.10 -23.86 9.71
C ASP A 25 44.88 -22.55 10.48
N THR A 26 45.94 -21.96 11.03
CA THR A 26 45.87 -20.65 11.69
C THR A 26 45.55 -19.53 10.71
N HIS A 27 46.03 -19.55 9.47
CA HIS A 27 45.69 -18.59 8.44
C HIS A 27 44.22 -18.71 8.01
N LEU A 28 43.73 -19.93 7.82
CA LEU A 28 42.33 -20.20 7.49
C LEU A 28 41.41 -19.75 8.62
N SER A 29 41.74 -20.08 9.86
CA SER A 29 40.96 -19.67 11.03
C SER A 29 40.91 -18.14 11.21
N ARG A 30 42.03 -17.44 10.97
CA ARG A 30 42.06 -15.96 11.01
C ARG A 30 41.20 -15.35 9.90
N ASN A 31 41.30 -15.86 8.68
CA ASN A 31 40.52 -15.38 7.56
C ASN A 31 39.01 -15.58 7.80
N ASP A 32 38.58 -16.72 8.35
CA ASP A 32 37.21 -16.98 8.73
C ASP A 32 36.74 -16.00 9.82
N LEU A 33 37.56 -15.72 10.81
CA LEU A 33 37.27 -14.74 11.85
C LEU A 33 37.13 -13.33 11.26
N ASP A 34 38.03 -12.91 10.36
CA ASP A 34 38.00 -11.61 9.72
C ASP A 34 36.78 -11.48 8.79
N GLN A 35 36.33 -12.53 8.11
CA GLN A 35 35.08 -12.56 7.36
C GLN A 35 33.86 -12.34 8.25
N LYS A 36 33.78 -13.05 9.39
CA LYS A 36 32.68 -12.87 10.35
C LYS A 36 32.64 -11.47 10.94
N ARG A 37 33.79 -10.89 11.25
CA ARG A 37 33.92 -9.52 11.76
C ARG A 37 33.53 -8.48 10.70
N ALA A 38 33.98 -8.67 9.47
CA ALA A 38 33.59 -7.78 8.36
C ALA A 38 32.07 -7.84 8.12
N TYR A 39 31.46 -9.02 8.20
CA TYR A 39 30.02 -9.18 8.12
C TYR A 39 29.31 -8.46 9.27
N ALA A 40 29.77 -8.66 10.51
CA ALA A 40 29.19 -7.99 11.68
C ALA A 40 29.31 -6.46 11.60
N ALA A 41 30.43 -5.95 11.04
CA ALA A 41 30.60 -4.52 10.80
C ALA A 41 29.61 -4.00 9.74
N ALA A 42 29.42 -4.74 8.65
CA ALA A 42 28.40 -4.37 7.65
C ALA A 42 26.99 -4.37 8.25
N GLN A 43 26.65 -5.35 9.08
CA GLN A 43 25.37 -5.42 9.78
C GLN A 43 25.17 -4.24 10.72
N ALA A 44 26.18 -3.87 11.48
CA ALA A 44 26.11 -2.71 12.37
C ALA A 44 25.93 -1.38 11.60
N GLY A 45 26.46 -1.29 10.38
CA GLY A 45 26.17 -0.16 9.49
C GLY A 45 24.69 -0.09 9.12
N ILE A 46 24.07 -1.19 8.74
CA ILE A 46 22.63 -1.25 8.46
C ILE A 46 21.81 -0.83 9.69
N GLU A 47 22.15 -1.35 10.89
CA GLU A 47 21.47 -1.01 12.13
C GLU A 47 21.64 0.48 12.51
N GLN A 48 22.81 1.07 12.26
CA GLN A 48 23.03 2.48 12.47
C GLN A 48 22.21 3.33 11.50
N TYR A 49 22.16 2.95 10.23
CA TYR A 49 21.35 3.65 9.23
C TYR A 49 19.86 3.58 9.57
N ASP A 50 19.38 2.42 10.03
CA ASP A 50 18.01 2.24 10.51
C ASP A 50 17.69 3.15 11.69
N TYR A 51 18.61 3.24 12.65
CA TYR A 51 18.48 4.16 13.78
C TYR A 51 18.38 5.62 13.31
N ASP A 52 19.23 6.06 12.39
CA ASP A 52 19.24 7.43 11.90
C ASP A 52 17.97 7.76 11.10
N LEU A 53 17.44 6.81 10.34
CA LEU A 53 16.14 6.93 9.66
C LEU A 53 14.98 7.06 10.64
N ASN A 54 15.00 6.31 11.73
CA ASN A 54 13.96 6.38 12.75
C ASN A 54 14.02 7.68 13.57
N GLN A 55 15.21 8.32 13.66
CA GLN A 55 15.33 9.67 14.25
C GLN A 55 14.90 10.77 13.28
N ASN A 56 15.12 10.58 11.99
CA ASN A 56 14.74 11.49 10.93
C ASN A 56 14.24 10.72 9.71
N PRO A 57 12.93 10.59 9.50
CA PRO A 57 12.36 9.83 8.39
C PRO A 57 12.80 10.31 6.99
N ASN A 58 13.35 11.53 6.90
CA ASN A 58 13.88 12.09 5.65
C ASN A 58 15.41 12.02 5.57
N TYR A 59 16.06 11.25 6.45
CA TYR A 59 17.52 11.09 6.46
C TYR A 59 18.08 10.64 5.11
N TRP A 60 17.36 9.80 4.42
CA TRP A 60 17.70 9.25 3.10
C TRP A 60 17.71 10.31 1.97
N GLU A 61 16.97 11.43 2.09
CA GLU A 61 16.87 12.47 1.05
C GLU A 61 18.19 13.19 0.78
N ASN A 62 19.07 13.25 1.76
CA ASN A 62 20.31 14.01 1.70
C ASN A 62 21.52 13.18 1.26
N CYS A 63 21.32 11.97 0.78
CA CYS A 63 22.41 11.07 0.39
C CYS A 63 23.50 10.88 1.47
N PRO A 64 23.16 10.64 2.72
CA PRO A 64 24.17 10.43 3.72
C PRO A 64 24.98 9.16 3.40
N THR A 65 26.27 9.24 3.65
CA THR A 65 27.20 8.11 3.56
C THR A 65 27.84 7.90 4.92
N PRO A 66 27.07 7.44 5.91
CA PRO A 66 27.61 7.24 7.23
C PRO A 66 28.66 6.13 7.22
N GLY A 67 29.66 6.31 8.03
CA GLY A 67 30.70 5.33 8.28
C GLY A 67 31.07 5.33 9.75
N GLY A 68 31.48 4.21 10.27
CA GLY A 68 31.81 4.06 11.67
C GLY A 68 32.89 3.03 11.92
N THR A 69 33.37 3.04 13.14
CA THR A 69 34.34 2.08 13.66
C THR A 69 33.68 1.32 14.80
N ILE A 70 33.65 0.01 14.71
CA ILE A 70 33.11 -0.87 15.74
C ILE A 70 34.28 -1.35 16.59
N GLY A 71 34.38 -0.83 17.80
CA GLY A 71 35.25 -1.29 18.86
C GLY A 71 36.69 -1.66 18.48
N ALA A 72 37.63 -1.51 19.37
CA ALA A 72 38.93 -2.15 19.24
C ALA A 72 38.74 -3.63 19.61
N SER A 73 38.99 -4.56 18.69
CA SER A 73 39.03 -5.96 19.06
C SER A 73 40.23 -6.23 19.99
N ASP A 74 40.12 -7.24 20.84
CA ASP A 74 41.21 -7.68 21.73
C ASP A 74 42.52 -8.07 20.96
N SER A 75 42.46 -8.17 19.65
CA SER A 75 43.55 -8.47 18.74
C SER A 75 44.18 -7.25 18.05
N GLY A 76 43.74 -6.02 18.38
CA GLY A 76 44.27 -4.78 17.79
C GLY A 76 43.80 -4.52 16.35
N SER A 77 42.86 -5.28 15.81
CA SER A 77 42.18 -5.00 14.55
C SER A 77 41.02 -4.05 14.81
N THR A 78 40.81 -3.12 13.89
CA THR A 78 39.67 -2.19 13.92
C THR A 78 38.70 -2.59 12.84
N GLU A 79 37.46 -2.92 13.22
CA GLU A 79 36.38 -3.16 12.29
C GLU A 79 35.76 -1.81 11.90
N THR A 80 35.54 -1.62 10.61
CA THR A 80 34.90 -0.41 10.08
C THR A 80 33.75 -0.77 9.16
N TYR A 81 32.76 0.10 9.06
CA TYR A 81 31.71 0.01 8.04
C TYR A 81 31.62 1.34 7.27
N LEU A 82 31.12 1.23 6.03
CA LEU A 82 30.78 2.36 5.19
C LEU A 82 29.48 2.06 4.48
N ASP A 83 28.46 2.90 4.71
CA ASP A 83 27.16 2.80 4.07
C ASP A 83 27.15 3.65 2.80
N THR A 84 26.75 3.03 1.71
CA THR A 84 26.64 3.71 0.41
C THR A 84 25.23 3.53 -0.11
N PRO A 85 24.50 4.63 -0.35
CA PRO A 85 23.20 4.56 -0.99
C PRO A 85 23.30 3.96 -2.39
N VAL A 86 22.37 3.05 -2.71
CA VAL A 86 22.28 2.40 -4.02
C VAL A 86 21.12 3.01 -4.77
N VAL A 87 21.42 3.93 -5.69
CA VAL A 87 20.42 4.53 -6.55
C VAL A 87 20.15 3.61 -7.73
N ALA A 88 18.87 3.28 -7.94
CA ALA A 88 18.48 2.60 -9.17
C ALA A 88 18.66 3.57 -10.34
N SER A 89 19.58 3.24 -11.23
CA SER A 89 19.73 3.96 -12.49
C SER A 89 18.54 3.66 -13.39
N THR A 90 18.04 4.66 -14.10
CA THR A 90 17.08 4.50 -15.20
C THR A 90 17.66 3.73 -16.40
N ALA A 91 18.95 3.44 -16.38
CA ALA A 91 19.62 2.57 -17.34
C ALA A 91 19.86 1.19 -16.72
N PRO A 92 19.65 0.08 -17.43
CA PRO A 92 19.78 -1.27 -16.90
C PRO A 92 21.20 -1.71 -16.54
N THR A 93 22.17 -0.84 -16.52
CA THR A 93 23.60 -1.15 -16.41
C THR A 93 24.36 -0.46 -15.29
N GLY A 94 23.71 0.12 -14.28
CA GLY A 94 24.54 0.71 -13.22
C GLY A 94 23.78 1.27 -12.04
N THR A 95 24.25 0.93 -10.86
CA THR A 95 23.98 1.67 -9.64
C THR A 95 24.77 2.99 -9.72
N THR A 96 24.06 4.11 -9.81
CA THR A 96 24.69 5.42 -9.70
C THR A 96 24.77 5.77 -8.22
N ALA A 97 25.94 6.15 -7.72
CA ALA A 97 26.06 6.64 -6.36
C ALA A 97 25.16 7.87 -6.16
N CYS A 98 24.49 7.94 -5.05
CA CYS A 98 23.73 9.10 -4.66
C CYS A 98 24.62 10.35 -4.60
N SER A 99 24.13 11.47 -5.06
CA SER A 99 24.82 12.77 -5.00
C SER A 99 23.80 13.88 -4.78
N THR A 100 24.27 15.07 -4.42
CA THR A 100 23.40 16.26 -4.28
C THR A 100 22.69 16.67 -5.59
N SER A 101 23.22 16.27 -6.72
CA SER A 101 22.60 16.46 -8.05
C SER A 101 21.75 15.26 -8.49
N ASN A 102 21.85 14.14 -7.80
CA ASN A 102 21.06 12.93 -8.02
C ASN A 102 20.75 12.31 -6.66
N PRO A 103 19.89 12.92 -5.86
CA PRO A 103 19.54 12.42 -4.53
C PRO A 103 18.87 11.06 -4.64
N ILE A 104 19.03 10.21 -3.61
CA ILE A 104 18.23 8.97 -3.45
C ILE A 104 16.73 9.30 -3.50
N GLY A 105 16.40 10.53 -3.17
CA GLY A 105 15.07 11.09 -3.05
C GLY A 105 14.23 11.20 -4.29
N THR A 106 14.66 10.79 -5.43
CA THR A 106 13.73 10.18 -6.34
C THR A 106 13.52 8.75 -5.82
N MET A 107 12.67 8.56 -4.81
CA MET A 107 11.98 7.30 -4.66
C MET A 107 11.68 6.85 -6.06
N VAL A 108 12.04 5.62 -6.42
CA VAL A 108 11.77 5.11 -7.76
C VAL A 108 10.27 5.09 -7.89
N GLU A 109 9.75 6.17 -8.44
CA GLU A 109 8.34 6.32 -8.71
C GLU A 109 8.03 5.29 -9.77
N ALA A 110 7.12 4.38 -9.44
CA ALA A 110 6.67 3.37 -10.37
C ALA A 110 6.07 4.09 -11.58
N GLY A 111 6.77 4.16 -12.66
CA GLY A 111 6.29 4.84 -13.87
C GLY A 111 7.35 5.06 -14.95
N THR A 112 8.61 5.06 -14.62
CA THR A 112 9.68 5.42 -15.56
C THR A 112 10.44 4.26 -16.15
N LEU A 113 9.91 3.04 -16.15
CA LEU A 113 10.55 1.94 -16.86
C LEU A 113 10.00 1.75 -18.27
N THR A 114 10.62 2.45 -19.19
CA THR A 114 10.68 2.01 -20.58
C THR A 114 11.80 0.97 -20.70
N GLY A 115 11.43 -0.31 -20.70
CA GLY A 115 12.33 -1.39 -21.07
C GLY A 115 12.60 -2.43 -19.98
N GLY A 116 11.70 -3.38 -19.78
CA GLY A 116 11.97 -4.77 -19.38
C GLY A 116 12.86 -5.10 -18.17
N GLY A 117 13.19 -4.15 -17.32
CA GLY A 117 13.97 -4.37 -16.10
C GLY A 117 13.07 -4.53 -14.88
N THR A 118 13.47 -5.35 -13.92
CA THR A 118 12.81 -5.44 -12.61
C THR A 118 12.94 -4.11 -11.89
N ASN A 119 11.82 -3.44 -11.69
CA ASN A 119 11.76 -2.23 -10.89
C ASN A 119 12.09 -2.52 -9.43
N PRO A 120 12.93 -1.72 -8.77
CA PRO A 120 12.82 -1.62 -7.34
C PRO A 120 11.42 -1.10 -7.00
N ALA A 121 10.79 -1.69 -6.01
CA ALA A 121 9.44 -1.32 -5.60
C ALA A 121 9.38 0.18 -5.30
N ALA A 122 8.33 0.85 -5.78
CA ALA A 122 8.09 2.25 -5.47
C ALA A 122 8.01 2.44 -3.94
N GLY A 123 8.44 3.61 -3.46
CA GLY A 123 8.49 3.87 -2.02
C GLY A 123 9.61 3.13 -1.27
N THR A 124 10.55 2.52 -1.99
CA THR A 124 11.71 1.83 -1.39
C THR A 124 13.02 2.47 -1.83
N PHE A 125 14.04 2.32 -0.99
CA PHE A 125 15.41 2.61 -1.38
C PHE A 125 16.36 1.54 -0.83
N ARG A 126 17.60 1.53 -1.30
CA ARG A 126 18.60 0.54 -0.92
C ARG A 126 19.86 1.19 -0.37
N ILE A 127 20.42 0.55 0.65
CA ILE A 127 21.72 0.87 1.20
C ILE A 127 22.62 -0.36 1.06
N ALA A 128 23.84 -0.14 0.57
CA ALA A 128 24.92 -1.11 0.62
C ALA A 128 25.84 -0.75 1.78
N SER A 129 25.85 -1.57 2.81
CA SER A 129 26.78 -1.43 3.93
C SER A 129 27.98 -2.36 3.72
N THR A 130 29.18 -1.80 3.65
CA THR A 130 30.42 -2.54 3.48
C THR A 130 31.22 -2.50 4.76
N GLY A 131 31.28 -3.63 5.43
CA GLY A 131 32.13 -3.85 6.59
C GLY A 131 33.52 -4.35 6.20
N THR A 132 34.54 -3.92 6.93
CA THR A 132 35.93 -4.28 6.69
C THR A 132 36.61 -4.68 8.00
N SER A 133 37.34 -5.81 7.96
CA SER A 133 38.21 -6.27 9.04
C SER A 133 39.49 -6.83 8.41
N ASN A 134 40.66 -6.30 8.78
CA ASN A 134 41.98 -6.79 8.32
C ASN A 134 42.06 -7.05 6.79
N ASN A 135 41.65 -6.13 5.95
CA ASN A 135 41.61 -6.25 4.48
C ASN A 135 40.56 -7.26 3.94
N VAL A 136 39.73 -7.83 4.77
CA VAL A 136 38.55 -8.61 4.34
C VAL A 136 37.35 -7.70 4.35
N SER A 137 36.66 -7.62 3.24
CA SER A 137 35.43 -6.81 3.12
C SER A 137 34.23 -7.70 2.82
N ARG A 138 33.08 -7.38 3.44
CA ARG A 138 31.79 -8.00 3.18
C ARG A 138 30.76 -6.90 3.00
N THR A 139 29.89 -7.05 2.01
CA THR A 139 28.86 -6.07 1.70
C THR A 139 27.48 -6.68 1.89
N ILE A 140 26.63 -5.98 2.60
CA ILE A 140 25.22 -6.30 2.76
C ILE A 140 24.43 -5.19 2.05
N VAL A 141 23.44 -5.58 1.25
CA VAL A 141 22.47 -4.66 0.68
C VAL A 141 21.15 -4.85 1.42
N ALA A 142 20.64 -3.78 2.00
CA ALA A 142 19.33 -3.72 2.64
C ALA A 142 18.38 -2.86 1.81
N GLN A 143 17.17 -3.33 1.62
CA GLN A 143 16.07 -2.58 1.03
C GLN A 143 15.17 -2.07 2.14
N TYR A 144 14.99 -0.77 2.19
CA TYR A 144 14.12 -0.09 3.13
C TYR A 144 12.77 0.23 2.48
N LYS A 145 11.71 0.07 3.25
CA LYS A 145 10.35 0.47 2.90
C LYS A 145 9.72 1.18 4.10
N ARG A 146 8.87 2.17 3.87
CA ARG A 146 7.98 2.69 4.90
C ARG A 146 6.83 1.72 5.12
N ASP A 147 6.38 1.62 6.36
CA ASP A 147 5.07 1.03 6.60
C ASP A 147 4.02 1.85 5.85
N SER A 148 3.15 1.16 5.15
CA SER A 148 2.19 1.76 4.25
C SER A 148 0.81 1.17 4.51
N PHE A 149 -0.24 1.93 4.20
CA PHE A 149 -1.60 1.39 4.10
C PHE A 149 -1.66 0.21 3.14
N LEU A 150 -0.77 0.19 2.15
CA LEU A 150 -0.67 -0.87 1.14
C LEU A 150 -0.13 -2.21 1.69
N ASN A 151 0.31 -2.25 2.95
CA ASN A 151 0.65 -3.50 3.63
C ASN A 151 -0.60 -4.30 4.03
N PHE A 152 -1.80 -3.70 3.92
CA PHE A 152 -3.05 -4.25 4.39
C PHE A 152 -4.11 -4.24 3.27
N VAL A 153 -4.90 -5.30 3.21
CA VAL A 153 -6.09 -5.31 2.34
C VAL A 153 -7.15 -4.34 2.84
N TYR A 154 -7.14 -4.07 4.14
CA TYR A 154 -8.09 -3.20 4.80
C TYR A 154 -7.39 -2.42 5.93
N TYR A 155 -7.54 -1.09 5.88
CA TYR A 155 -7.13 -0.16 6.92
C TYR A 155 -8.28 0.79 7.26
N THR A 156 -8.51 1.03 8.56
CA THR A 156 -9.39 2.10 9.07
C THR A 156 -8.81 2.76 10.30
N ASP A 157 -9.03 4.07 10.43
CA ASP A 157 -8.77 4.78 11.67
C ASP A 157 -9.97 4.62 12.62
N TYR A 158 -11.18 4.97 12.18
CA TYR A 158 -12.40 4.90 13.00
C TYR A 158 -13.39 3.86 12.46
N GLU A 159 -13.68 2.81 13.23
CA GLU A 159 -14.66 1.76 12.92
C GLU A 159 -16.10 2.23 13.21
N THR A 160 -16.45 3.39 12.73
CA THR A 160 -17.77 3.99 12.84
C THR A 160 -18.22 4.58 11.51
N LEU A 161 -19.53 4.81 11.37
CA LEU A 161 -20.08 5.49 10.20
C LEU A 161 -19.51 6.91 10.11
N ASP A 162 -19.20 7.32 8.90
CA ASP A 162 -18.71 8.67 8.62
C ASP A 162 -19.70 9.73 9.10
N PRO A 163 -19.27 10.72 9.89
CA PRO A 163 -20.16 11.76 10.43
C PRO A 163 -20.97 12.48 9.37
N VAL A 164 -20.38 12.81 8.23
CA VAL A 164 -21.08 13.54 7.15
C VAL A 164 -22.12 12.67 6.42
N ALA A 165 -22.06 11.34 6.58
CA ALA A 165 -23.09 10.42 6.11
C ALA A 165 -24.29 10.32 7.07
N LEU A 166 -24.21 10.95 8.24
CA LEU A 166 -25.23 10.94 9.27
C LEU A 166 -26.09 12.22 9.22
N PRO A 167 -27.38 12.14 9.59
CA PRO A 167 -28.19 13.33 9.72
C PRO A 167 -27.65 14.31 10.77
N GLY A 168 -27.42 15.55 10.39
CA GLY A 168 -26.98 16.58 11.30
C GLY A 168 -25.49 16.71 11.50
N ASP A 169 -24.70 15.93 10.80
CA ASP A 169 -23.23 15.96 10.84
C ASP A 169 -22.71 16.03 12.30
N PRO A 170 -22.87 14.94 13.07
CA PRO A 170 -22.56 14.94 14.49
C PRO A 170 -21.07 15.17 14.73
N THR A 171 -20.75 15.91 15.75
CA THR A 171 -19.38 16.13 16.23
C THR A 171 -18.95 15.05 17.21
N ASP A 172 -17.66 14.95 17.49
CA ASP A 172 -17.08 13.96 18.44
C ASP A 172 -17.18 12.49 17.98
N CYS A 173 -17.25 12.26 16.65
CA CYS A 173 -17.21 10.90 16.09
C CYS A 173 -15.79 10.42 15.76
N ASP A 174 -14.83 11.33 15.74
CA ASP A 174 -13.39 11.08 15.58
C ASP A 174 -12.76 10.57 16.88
N ARG A 175 -13.32 9.48 17.41
CA ARG A 175 -12.87 8.79 18.62
C ARG A 175 -12.92 7.28 18.43
N HIS A 176 -11.94 6.59 19.00
CA HIS A 176 -11.93 5.14 19.01
C HIS A 176 -12.94 4.60 20.04
N TYR A 177 -13.34 3.36 19.84
CA TYR A 177 -14.32 2.68 20.71
C TYR A 177 -13.89 2.68 22.20
N THR A 178 -12.59 2.58 22.46
CA THR A 178 -12.02 2.54 23.81
C THR A 178 -11.69 3.90 24.41
N ASP A 179 -11.91 5.00 23.68
CA ASP A 179 -11.59 6.34 24.18
C ASP A 179 -12.47 6.77 25.35
N SER A 180 -11.97 7.69 26.16
CA SER A 180 -12.69 8.29 27.27
C SER A 180 -12.54 9.82 27.26
N PRO A 181 -13.61 10.59 27.03
CA PRO A 181 -14.98 10.12 26.74
C PRO A 181 -15.09 9.37 25.40
N GLY A 182 -15.99 8.41 25.32
CA GLY A 182 -16.29 7.67 24.10
C GLY A 182 -16.97 8.53 23.04
N ARG A 183 -17.32 7.90 21.90
CA ARG A 183 -18.09 8.53 20.82
C ARG A 183 -19.43 9.07 21.31
N GLY A 184 -19.89 10.15 20.70
CA GLY A 184 -21.24 10.68 20.89
C GLY A 184 -22.31 9.66 20.53
N SER A 185 -23.46 9.69 21.18
CA SER A 185 -24.57 8.75 20.93
C SER A 185 -25.21 8.90 19.55
N ASP A 186 -24.95 10.01 18.88
CA ASP A 186 -25.42 10.40 17.56
C ASP A 186 -24.43 10.05 16.43
N CYS A 187 -23.24 9.54 16.77
CA CYS A 187 -22.23 9.11 15.79
C CYS A 187 -22.58 7.82 15.02
N GLY A 188 -23.81 7.36 15.13
CA GLY A 188 -24.21 6.08 14.56
C GLY A 188 -23.66 4.88 15.34
N GLY A 189 -24.14 3.69 15.05
CA GLY A 189 -23.63 2.46 15.60
C GLY A 189 -22.35 1.99 14.88
N ALA A 190 -21.63 1.09 15.51
CA ALA A 190 -20.51 0.41 14.85
C ALA A 190 -21.01 -0.38 13.62
N ILE A 191 -20.22 -0.36 12.56
CA ILE A 191 -20.51 -1.14 11.36
C ILE A 191 -19.95 -2.55 11.56
N ASN A 192 -20.85 -3.55 11.58
CA ASN A 192 -20.43 -4.91 11.84
C ASN A 192 -19.76 -5.58 10.63
N PHE A 193 -18.76 -6.43 10.88
CA PHE A 193 -18.39 -7.49 9.98
C PHE A 193 -19.36 -8.65 10.19
N ILE A 194 -20.01 -9.10 9.12
CA ILE A 194 -21.04 -10.14 9.15
C ILE A 194 -20.54 -11.45 8.56
N SER A 195 -21.28 -12.56 8.75
CA SER A 195 -20.87 -13.89 8.27
C SER A 195 -20.60 -13.97 6.76
N ALA A 196 -21.14 -13.07 5.96
CA ALA A 196 -20.89 -13.03 4.54
C ALA A 196 -19.57 -12.30 4.15
N ASP A 197 -18.92 -11.63 5.09
CA ASP A 197 -17.73 -10.83 4.82
C ASP A 197 -16.46 -11.68 4.82
N GLN A 198 -15.63 -11.48 3.79
CA GLN A 198 -14.34 -12.13 3.62
C GLN A 198 -13.27 -11.06 3.44
N ILE A 199 -12.35 -10.99 4.39
CA ILE A 199 -11.18 -10.08 4.39
C ILE A 199 -9.94 -10.96 4.22
N ASN A 200 -9.63 -11.27 2.95
CA ASN A 200 -8.61 -12.24 2.56
C ASN A 200 -7.24 -11.55 2.44
N GLY A 201 -6.59 -11.28 3.55
CA GLY A 201 -5.29 -10.63 3.61
C GLY A 201 -4.99 -9.99 4.97
N PRO A 202 -3.82 -9.34 5.09
CA PRO A 202 -3.49 -8.56 6.28
C PRO A 202 -4.50 -7.43 6.50
N LEU A 203 -4.83 -7.16 7.76
CA LEU A 203 -5.76 -6.10 8.17
C LEU A 203 -5.13 -5.26 9.27
N HIS A 204 -5.36 -3.94 9.22
CA HIS A 204 -5.03 -3.01 10.30
C HIS A 204 -6.23 -2.11 10.61
N SER A 205 -6.56 -1.99 11.88
CA SER A 205 -7.49 -0.98 12.37
C SER A 205 -6.93 -0.32 13.62
N GLU A 206 -7.02 1.00 13.67
CA GLU A 206 -6.70 1.75 14.89
C GLU A 206 -7.80 1.59 15.95
N ASP A 207 -8.94 1.04 15.56
CA ASP A 207 -10.14 0.94 16.38
C ASP A 207 -10.62 -0.51 16.57
N THR A 208 -11.52 -0.72 17.51
CA THR A 208 -12.14 -2.02 17.82
C THR A 208 -13.08 -2.44 16.69
N LEU A 209 -12.86 -3.64 16.17
CA LEU A 209 -13.69 -4.23 15.12
C LEU A 209 -15.00 -4.78 15.68
N ALA A 210 -16.12 -4.32 15.15
CA ALA A 210 -17.43 -4.85 15.49
C ALA A 210 -17.77 -6.10 14.66
N ILE A 211 -18.17 -7.18 15.33
CA ILE A 211 -18.41 -8.50 14.76
C ILE A 211 -19.87 -8.92 14.96
N CYS A 212 -20.48 -9.44 13.89
CA CYS A 212 -21.80 -10.08 13.94
C CYS A 212 -21.79 -11.38 13.13
N GLY A 213 -21.71 -12.50 13.80
CA GLY A 213 -21.64 -13.82 13.16
C GLY A 213 -20.21 -14.32 12.97
N THR A 214 -19.92 -14.86 11.79
CA THR A 214 -18.67 -15.59 11.50
C THR A 214 -17.92 -15.03 10.29
N PRO A 215 -17.57 -13.72 10.24
CA PRO A 215 -16.72 -13.20 9.18
C PRO A 215 -15.35 -13.86 9.19
N THR A 216 -14.66 -13.87 8.05
CA THR A 216 -13.32 -14.43 7.92
C THR A 216 -12.28 -13.33 7.78
N PHE A 217 -11.17 -13.43 8.55
CA PHE A 217 -10.04 -12.53 8.52
C PHE A 217 -8.74 -13.28 8.25
N GLY A 218 -8.00 -12.83 7.23
CA GLY A 218 -6.77 -13.46 6.77
C GLY A 218 -7.01 -14.62 5.80
N ARG A 219 -5.94 -15.06 5.14
CA ARG A 219 -5.88 -16.21 4.24
C ARG A 219 -5.11 -17.38 4.85
N ASN A 220 -4.15 -17.05 5.71
CA ASN A 220 -3.28 -18.00 6.40
C ASN A 220 -2.51 -17.27 7.52
N ALA A 221 -1.76 -17.99 8.33
CA ALA A 221 -1.05 -17.48 9.50
C ALA A 221 0.01 -16.39 9.21
N ASN A 222 0.39 -16.16 7.95
CA ASN A 222 1.31 -15.08 7.58
C ASN A 222 0.60 -13.73 7.44
N ASP A 223 -0.71 -13.72 7.28
CA ASP A 223 -1.48 -12.48 7.25
C ASP A 223 -1.63 -11.92 8.67
N SER A 224 -1.18 -10.69 8.90
CA SER A 224 -1.27 -10.00 10.18
C SER A 224 -2.65 -9.36 10.33
N ILE A 225 -3.36 -9.65 11.42
CA ILE A 225 -4.63 -9.03 11.78
C ILE A 225 -4.39 -8.15 12.99
N GLN A 226 -4.41 -6.85 12.79
CA GLN A 226 -4.00 -5.84 13.78
C GLN A 226 -5.20 -4.97 14.14
N ALA A 227 -5.66 -5.06 15.39
CA ALA A 227 -6.73 -4.23 15.92
C ALA A 227 -6.65 -4.19 17.44
N PRO A 228 -7.05 -3.09 18.12
CA PRO A 228 -7.07 -3.02 19.57
C PRO A 228 -7.96 -4.09 20.24
N GLY A 229 -9.01 -4.53 19.54
CA GLY A 229 -9.93 -5.53 20.05
C GLY A 229 -11.08 -5.87 19.10
N PHE A 230 -12.00 -6.66 19.62
CA PHE A 230 -13.24 -7.03 18.95
C PHE A 230 -14.41 -6.78 19.90
N ALA A 231 -15.56 -6.38 19.35
CA ALA A 231 -16.81 -6.19 20.09
C ALA A 231 -17.98 -6.93 19.43
N ASP A 232 -18.88 -7.45 20.22
CA ASP A 232 -20.18 -8.00 19.78
C ASP A 232 -21.25 -6.93 20.03
N GLU A 233 -21.58 -6.17 18.99
CA GLU A 233 -22.45 -4.99 19.11
C GLU A 233 -23.96 -5.30 19.24
N SER A 234 -24.40 -6.51 18.94
CA SER A 234 -25.83 -6.72 18.74
C SER A 234 -26.38 -8.05 19.25
N ASN A 235 -25.78 -8.66 20.25
CA ASN A 235 -26.10 -10.04 20.65
C ASN A 235 -26.07 -11.03 19.46
N CYS A 236 -25.14 -10.79 18.54
CA CYS A 236 -24.97 -11.63 17.35
C CYS A 236 -24.41 -13.02 17.67
N GLY A 237 -24.21 -13.31 18.92
CA GLY A 237 -23.83 -14.61 19.45
C GLY A 237 -22.36 -14.93 19.16
N GLY A 238 -21.54 -14.89 20.16
CA GLY A 238 -20.14 -15.22 20.09
C GLY A 238 -19.50 -15.11 21.47
N SER A 239 -18.26 -15.52 21.61
CA SER A 239 -17.49 -15.39 22.85
C SER A 239 -16.15 -14.75 22.54
N ALA A 240 -15.74 -13.82 23.40
CA ALA A 240 -14.38 -13.29 23.32
C ALA A 240 -13.33 -14.42 23.20
N PRO A 241 -12.20 -14.18 22.51
CA PRO A 241 -11.77 -12.86 22.06
C PRO A 241 -12.33 -12.42 20.69
N TYR A 242 -12.84 -13.31 19.83
CA TYR A 242 -13.13 -13.00 18.42
C TYR A 242 -14.63 -13.00 18.08
N TYR A 243 -15.52 -13.20 19.05
CA TYR A 243 -16.98 -13.12 18.87
C TYR A 243 -17.53 -13.89 17.67
N GLY A 244 -16.96 -15.06 17.35
CA GLY A 244 -17.37 -15.94 16.26
C GLY A 244 -16.62 -15.73 14.94
N ALA A 245 -15.80 -14.71 14.81
CA ALA A 245 -14.96 -14.52 13.61
C ALA A 245 -14.00 -15.70 13.40
N VAL A 246 -13.80 -16.06 12.12
CA VAL A 246 -12.80 -17.04 11.70
C VAL A 246 -11.47 -16.31 11.49
N MET A 247 -10.47 -16.66 12.29
CA MET A 247 -9.14 -16.03 12.26
C MET A 247 -8.16 -16.96 11.57
N ASP A 248 -8.04 -16.87 10.25
CA ASP A 248 -7.02 -17.58 9.47
C ASP A 248 -5.66 -16.85 9.54
N GLY A 249 -5.67 -15.54 9.80
CA GLY A 249 -4.48 -14.73 10.06
C GLY A 249 -4.02 -14.75 11.52
N THR A 250 -2.82 -14.18 11.76
CA THR A 250 -2.27 -14.02 13.12
C THR A 250 -2.72 -12.70 13.72
N TYR A 251 -3.47 -12.76 14.82
CA TYR A 251 -3.96 -11.57 15.51
C TYR A 251 -2.93 -10.95 16.46
N THR A 252 -2.87 -9.62 16.48
CA THR A 252 -2.15 -8.82 17.46
C THR A 252 -2.95 -7.56 17.82
N ASN A 253 -2.88 -7.15 19.09
CA ASN A 253 -3.54 -5.95 19.62
C ASN A 253 -2.58 -4.80 19.92
N SER A 254 -1.34 -4.88 19.50
CA SER A 254 -0.27 -3.92 19.83
C SER A 254 0.57 -3.53 18.60
N ALA A 255 -0.09 -3.27 17.49
CA ALA A 255 0.59 -2.78 16.29
C ALA A 255 0.92 -1.28 16.40
N PRO A 256 1.97 -0.80 15.72
CA PRO A 256 2.23 0.63 15.57
C PRO A 256 1.06 1.33 14.86
N SER A 257 0.72 2.53 15.33
CA SER A 257 -0.35 3.34 14.72
C SER A 257 0.10 3.92 13.37
N LEU A 258 -0.82 3.94 12.41
CA LEU A 258 -0.65 4.52 11.08
C LEU A 258 -1.56 5.75 10.96
N THR A 259 -0.99 6.93 10.84
CA THR A 259 -1.78 8.16 10.75
C THR A 259 -1.98 8.57 9.29
N PRO A 260 -3.22 8.73 8.82
CA PRO A 260 -3.49 9.25 7.47
C PRO A 260 -2.93 10.66 7.27
N PRO A 261 -2.50 11.03 6.05
CA PRO A 261 -2.18 12.42 5.75
C PRO A 261 -3.45 13.28 5.85
N PRO A 262 -3.33 14.56 6.23
CA PRO A 262 -4.51 15.42 6.41
C PRO A 262 -5.22 15.76 5.08
N THR A 263 -4.51 15.71 3.96
CA THR A 263 -5.04 15.98 2.62
C THR A 263 -4.21 15.27 1.55
N ASP A 264 -4.74 15.21 0.34
CA ASP A 264 -4.03 14.73 -0.85
C ASP A 264 -3.26 15.83 -1.60
N GLY A 265 -3.12 17.02 -1.04
CA GLY A 265 -2.53 18.20 -1.68
C GLY A 265 -1.10 18.00 -2.19
N GLN A 266 -0.34 17.04 -1.67
CA GLN A 266 0.96 16.68 -2.21
C GLN A 266 0.85 16.12 -3.62
N MET A 267 -0.20 15.35 -3.92
CA MET A 267 -0.45 14.80 -5.26
C MET A 267 -0.78 15.88 -6.28
N LEU A 268 -1.50 16.93 -5.87
CA LEU A 268 -1.73 18.09 -6.74
C LEU A 268 -0.40 18.74 -7.16
N ASN A 269 0.52 18.96 -6.23
CA ASN A 269 1.83 19.54 -6.53
C ASN A 269 2.63 18.66 -7.52
N VAL A 270 2.60 17.36 -7.35
CA VAL A 270 3.23 16.40 -8.27
C VAL A 270 2.57 16.47 -9.65
N ALA A 271 1.24 16.43 -9.71
CA ALA A 271 0.49 16.47 -10.96
C ALA A 271 0.68 17.78 -11.72
N GLN A 272 0.78 18.92 -11.03
CA GLN A 272 1.09 20.22 -11.64
C GLN A 272 2.50 20.31 -12.21
N THR A 273 3.46 19.60 -11.60
CA THR A 273 4.87 19.67 -11.98
C THR A 273 5.22 18.65 -13.07
N ALA A 274 4.70 17.45 -12.97
CA ALA A 274 5.11 16.30 -13.78
C ALA A 274 3.94 15.50 -14.38
N GLY A 275 2.72 15.65 -13.86
CA GLY A 275 1.54 14.86 -14.23
C GLY A 275 0.55 15.59 -15.11
N THR A 276 -0.73 15.26 -14.92
CA THR A 276 -1.86 15.88 -15.63
C THR A 276 -2.92 16.33 -14.64
N VAL A 277 -3.38 17.57 -14.76
CA VAL A 277 -4.43 18.15 -13.92
C VAL A 277 -5.65 18.49 -14.77
N TYR A 278 -6.81 18.05 -14.32
CA TYR A 278 -8.12 18.48 -14.83
C TYR A 278 -8.87 19.29 -13.77
N THR A 279 -9.76 20.18 -14.20
CA THR A 279 -10.58 21.01 -13.30
C THR A 279 -12.05 20.70 -13.49
N GLY A 280 -12.78 20.41 -12.41
CA GLY A 280 -14.18 20.03 -12.43
C GLY A 280 -14.40 18.55 -12.75
N THR A 281 -15.64 18.12 -12.67
CA THR A 281 -16.04 16.72 -12.82
C THR A 281 -15.47 16.11 -14.11
N THR A 282 -14.79 14.98 -13.95
CA THR A 282 -14.05 14.31 -15.03
C THR A 282 -14.41 12.83 -15.06
N THR A 283 -14.78 12.34 -16.24
CA THR A 283 -14.95 10.90 -16.49
C THR A 283 -13.69 10.35 -17.14
N ILE A 284 -13.16 9.25 -16.59
CA ILE A 284 -11.94 8.58 -17.05
C ILE A 284 -12.28 7.11 -17.34
N GLN A 285 -12.32 6.76 -18.62
CA GLN A 285 -12.46 5.37 -19.03
C GLN A 285 -11.10 4.82 -19.46
N LEU A 286 -10.53 3.96 -18.63
CA LEU A 286 -9.23 3.33 -18.88
C LEU A 286 -9.34 2.27 -19.99
N THR A 287 -8.36 2.25 -20.91
CA THR A 287 -8.30 1.32 -22.06
C THR A 287 -6.86 0.89 -22.33
N GLY A 288 -6.27 0.15 -21.40
CA GLY A 288 -4.89 -0.33 -21.48
C GLY A 288 -3.87 0.77 -21.18
N THR A 289 -3.16 1.24 -22.19
CA THR A 289 -2.16 2.32 -22.08
C THR A 289 -2.74 3.71 -22.36
N THR A 290 -4.04 3.80 -22.63
CA THR A 290 -4.75 5.03 -22.91
C THR A 290 -5.97 5.18 -22.01
N ALA A 291 -6.51 6.37 -21.94
CA ALA A 291 -7.80 6.66 -21.33
C ALA A 291 -8.65 7.55 -22.24
N THR A 292 -9.94 7.34 -22.25
CA THR A 292 -10.90 8.32 -22.78
C THR A 292 -11.31 9.24 -21.64
N VAL A 293 -10.96 10.51 -21.74
CA VAL A 293 -11.26 11.53 -20.74
C VAL A 293 -12.36 12.45 -21.26
N THR A 294 -13.40 12.64 -20.45
CA THR A 294 -14.47 13.59 -20.72
C THR A 294 -14.53 14.59 -19.57
N ASN A 295 -14.31 15.87 -19.88
CA ASN A 295 -14.32 16.97 -18.92
C ASN A 295 -14.84 18.23 -19.62
N ALA A 296 -15.69 19.00 -18.97
CA ALA A 296 -16.32 20.19 -19.57
C ALA A 296 -15.32 21.24 -20.04
N ASN A 297 -14.16 21.32 -19.40
CA ASN A 297 -13.08 22.27 -19.72
C ASN A 297 -12.06 21.69 -20.73
N LEU A 298 -12.22 20.44 -21.14
CA LEU A 298 -11.37 19.78 -22.12
C LEU A 298 -12.13 19.58 -23.43
N ASN A 299 -11.63 20.10 -24.53
CA ASN A 299 -12.19 19.91 -25.88
C ASN A 299 -13.71 20.19 -25.97
N GLY A 300 -14.20 21.22 -25.23
CA GLY A 300 -15.62 21.57 -25.19
C GLY A 300 -16.52 20.48 -24.58
N GLY A 301 -16.01 19.65 -23.71
CA GLY A 301 -16.73 18.53 -23.09
C GLY A 301 -16.78 17.26 -23.94
N SER A 302 -16.12 17.24 -25.10
CA SER A 302 -16.08 16.06 -25.95
C SER A 302 -15.04 15.04 -25.45
N PRO A 303 -15.31 13.73 -25.56
CA PRO A 303 -14.37 12.70 -25.18
C PRO A 303 -13.02 12.85 -25.89
N THR A 304 -11.93 12.79 -25.14
CA THR A 304 -10.57 12.96 -25.65
C THR A 304 -9.74 11.75 -25.26
N SER A 305 -9.00 11.18 -26.21
CA SER A 305 -8.07 10.08 -25.93
C SER A 305 -6.77 10.64 -25.36
N VAL A 306 -6.34 10.14 -24.23
CA VAL A 306 -5.13 10.52 -23.50
C VAL A 306 -4.22 9.30 -23.40
N ASN A 307 -2.96 9.46 -23.79
CA ASN A 307 -1.93 8.43 -23.57
C ASN A 307 -1.48 8.51 -22.12
N LEU A 308 -1.68 7.43 -21.35
CA LEU A 308 -1.32 7.39 -19.93
C LEU A 308 0.18 7.57 -19.68
N ALA A 309 1.04 7.20 -20.62
CA ALA A 309 2.48 7.46 -20.50
C ALA A 309 2.83 8.95 -20.47
N SER A 310 1.98 9.82 -21.05
CA SER A 310 2.19 11.27 -21.01
C SER A 310 1.77 11.93 -19.70
N THR A 311 1.12 11.19 -18.80
CA THR A 311 0.67 11.69 -17.49
C THR A 311 1.72 11.51 -16.39
N ASN A 312 2.88 10.96 -16.73
CA ASN A 312 3.92 10.58 -15.76
C ASN A 312 3.39 9.78 -14.56
N GLY A 313 2.38 8.94 -14.79
CA GLY A 313 1.79 8.06 -13.78
C GLY A 313 0.79 8.71 -12.84
N VAL A 314 0.43 10.00 -13.01
CA VAL A 314 -0.54 10.66 -12.15
C VAL A 314 -1.52 11.55 -12.93
N ILE A 315 -2.80 11.40 -12.61
CA ILE A 315 -3.88 12.30 -13.01
C ILE A 315 -4.52 12.84 -11.74
N TYR A 316 -4.58 14.16 -11.62
CA TYR A 316 -5.27 14.84 -10.52
C TYR A 316 -6.47 15.61 -11.04
N VAL A 317 -7.60 15.51 -10.36
CA VAL A 317 -8.82 16.26 -10.70
C VAL A 317 -9.14 17.21 -9.57
N GLN A 318 -8.97 18.50 -9.83
CA GLN A 318 -9.24 19.57 -8.86
C GLN A 318 -10.62 20.17 -9.05
N SER A 319 -11.21 20.69 -7.98
CA SER A 319 -12.45 21.45 -8.03
C SER A 319 -12.24 22.84 -8.66
N ALA A 320 -13.26 23.35 -9.33
CA ALA A 320 -13.31 24.75 -9.70
C ALA A 320 -13.48 25.61 -8.43
N GLN A 321 -12.82 26.77 -8.38
CA GLN A 321 -12.81 27.61 -7.17
C GLN A 321 -14.14 28.22 -6.78
N THR A 322 -15.16 28.17 -7.66
CA THR A 322 -16.44 28.83 -7.39
C THR A 322 -17.59 28.11 -8.10
N PRO A 323 -18.61 27.66 -7.38
CA PRO A 323 -18.68 27.56 -5.91
C PRO A 323 -17.81 26.42 -5.39
N PRO A 324 -17.32 26.51 -4.15
CA PRO A 324 -16.62 25.38 -3.54
C PRO A 324 -17.57 24.18 -3.49
N CYS A 325 -17.02 23.00 -3.68
CA CYS A 325 -17.77 21.76 -3.57
C CYS A 325 -18.20 21.58 -2.11
N ALA A 326 -19.41 21.08 -1.92
CA ALA A 326 -19.86 20.71 -0.59
C ALA A 326 -19.04 19.49 -0.13
N GLU A 327 -18.47 19.57 1.05
CA GLU A 327 -17.76 18.48 1.70
C GLU A 327 -18.72 17.35 2.14
N ASN A 328 -20.02 17.63 2.17
CA ASN A 328 -21.01 16.71 2.69
C ASN A 328 -21.37 15.62 1.67
N TYR A 329 -21.20 14.38 2.08
CA TYR A 329 -21.70 13.22 1.35
C TYR A 329 -23.22 13.28 1.26
N THR A 330 -23.74 13.21 0.05
CA THR A 330 -25.18 13.07 -0.20
C THR A 330 -25.37 11.87 -1.11
N PRO A 331 -26.03 10.80 -0.64
CA PRO A 331 -26.34 9.66 -1.49
C PRO A 331 -27.12 10.13 -2.72
N PHE A 332 -26.73 9.68 -3.90
CA PHE A 332 -27.39 10.08 -5.13
C PHE A 332 -28.70 9.32 -5.34
N SER A 333 -29.73 10.03 -5.72
CA SER A 333 -30.90 9.42 -6.36
C SER A 333 -30.64 9.23 -7.86
N ALA A 334 -31.34 8.28 -8.48
CA ALA A 334 -31.09 7.88 -9.86
C ALA A 334 -31.08 9.01 -10.90
N ASN A 335 -31.86 10.04 -10.72
CA ASN A 335 -32.21 10.95 -11.81
C ASN A 335 -31.69 12.38 -11.68
N SER A 336 -31.08 12.80 -10.59
CA SER A 336 -30.82 14.21 -10.39
C SER A 336 -29.41 14.59 -9.92
N THR A 337 -28.62 13.68 -9.39
CA THR A 337 -27.39 14.03 -8.70
C THR A 337 -26.12 13.50 -9.36
N TYR A 338 -26.17 12.32 -9.99
CA TYR A 338 -25.02 11.85 -10.75
C TYR A 338 -24.71 12.81 -11.91
N GLY A 339 -23.47 13.28 -11.96
CA GLY A 339 -23.00 14.21 -12.99
C GLY A 339 -23.54 15.64 -12.90
N SER A 340 -24.36 15.99 -11.92
CA SER A 340 -24.95 17.32 -11.81
C SER A 340 -24.02 18.39 -11.27
N ASN A 341 -23.00 18.03 -10.50
CA ASN A 341 -22.07 18.97 -9.87
C ASN A 341 -20.77 19.11 -10.67
N LEU A 342 -20.87 19.73 -11.84
CA LEU A 342 -19.76 19.83 -12.81
C LEU A 342 -18.56 20.65 -12.30
N GLY A 343 -18.74 21.47 -11.28
CA GLY A 343 -17.68 22.30 -10.70
C GLY A 343 -16.80 21.55 -9.71
N CYS A 344 -17.25 20.42 -9.18
CA CYS A 344 -16.49 19.63 -8.22
C CYS A 344 -15.45 18.76 -8.91
N GLY A 345 -14.32 18.54 -8.25
CA GLY A 345 -13.25 17.68 -8.72
C GLY A 345 -13.60 16.19 -8.66
N ASN A 346 -14.84 15.81 -8.98
CA ASN A 346 -15.29 14.43 -8.97
C ASN A 346 -14.72 13.65 -10.14
N VAL A 347 -14.29 12.41 -9.87
CA VAL A 347 -13.81 11.49 -10.89
C VAL A 347 -14.77 10.32 -11.03
N TYR A 348 -15.28 10.07 -12.23
CA TYR A 348 -15.95 8.82 -12.57
C TYR A 348 -14.97 7.91 -13.31
N VAL A 349 -14.63 6.76 -12.73
CA VAL A 349 -13.60 5.88 -13.27
C VAL A 349 -14.11 4.48 -13.56
N SER A 350 -13.67 3.92 -14.69
CA SER A 350 -13.98 2.54 -15.11
C SER A 350 -12.95 2.03 -16.12
N GLY A 351 -12.95 0.72 -16.41
CA GLY A 351 -12.21 0.13 -17.49
C GLY A 351 -10.99 -0.69 -17.06
N TYR A 352 -10.03 -0.85 -17.97
CA TYR A 352 -8.85 -1.68 -17.76
C TYR A 352 -7.57 -0.91 -18.05
N TYR A 353 -6.50 -1.26 -17.34
CA TYR A 353 -5.22 -0.56 -17.41
C TYR A 353 -4.07 -1.57 -17.58
N SER A 354 -3.05 -1.22 -18.34
CA SER A 354 -1.87 -2.07 -18.56
C SER A 354 -0.56 -1.39 -18.15
N MET A 355 -0.64 -0.25 -17.51
CA MET A 355 0.48 0.44 -16.89
C MET A 355 0.04 1.01 -15.53
N SER A 356 1.00 1.21 -14.64
CA SER A 356 0.73 1.78 -13.33
C SER A 356 0.36 3.26 -13.44
N ILE A 357 -0.69 3.64 -12.71
CA ILE A 357 -1.19 5.02 -12.66
C ILE A 357 -1.92 5.25 -11.35
N THR A 358 -1.82 6.48 -10.84
CA THR A 358 -2.67 6.96 -9.75
C THR A 358 -3.62 8.04 -10.26
N ILE A 359 -4.89 7.88 -9.96
CA ILE A 359 -5.93 8.87 -10.20
C ILE A 359 -6.28 9.47 -8.84
N ALA A 360 -6.13 10.78 -8.71
CA ALA A 360 -6.41 11.49 -7.48
C ALA A 360 -7.46 12.59 -7.69
N SER A 361 -8.16 12.94 -6.62
CA SER A 361 -9.25 13.90 -6.64
C SER A 361 -9.28 14.70 -5.35
N ASP A 362 -9.41 16.00 -5.43
CA ASP A 362 -9.65 16.86 -4.26
C ASP A 362 -11.07 16.73 -3.69
N ASN A 363 -11.94 15.95 -4.32
CA ASN A 363 -13.29 15.63 -3.84
C ASN A 363 -13.50 14.10 -3.89
N ASP A 364 -14.47 13.59 -4.66
CA ASP A 364 -14.85 12.19 -4.69
C ASP A 364 -14.28 11.45 -5.90
N ILE A 365 -13.94 10.17 -5.73
CA ILE A 365 -13.78 9.23 -6.82
C ILE A 365 -14.95 8.25 -6.84
N ILE A 366 -15.69 8.22 -7.95
CA ILE A 366 -16.83 7.33 -8.16
C ILE A 366 -16.41 6.20 -9.10
N VAL A 367 -16.39 4.97 -8.60
CA VAL A 367 -16.19 3.78 -9.42
C VAL A 367 -17.48 3.48 -10.15
N ALA A 368 -17.49 3.83 -11.45
CA ALA A 368 -18.66 3.75 -12.33
C ALA A 368 -18.64 2.50 -13.23
N GLY A 369 -17.78 1.53 -12.92
CA GLY A 369 -17.67 0.25 -13.63
C GLY A 369 -16.53 -0.58 -13.10
N ASN A 370 -16.37 -1.78 -13.67
CA ASN A 370 -15.27 -2.65 -13.29
C ASN A 370 -13.90 -2.02 -13.58
N LEU A 371 -12.93 -2.32 -12.72
CA LEU A 371 -11.53 -1.87 -12.85
C LEU A 371 -10.62 -3.08 -12.75
N TRP A 372 -9.74 -3.30 -13.76
CA TRP A 372 -8.80 -4.43 -13.73
C TRP A 372 -7.53 -4.19 -14.55
N PRO A 373 -6.39 -4.81 -14.18
CA PRO A 373 -5.20 -4.79 -15.02
C PRO A 373 -5.39 -5.66 -16.26
N GLY A 374 -5.10 -5.12 -17.44
CA GLY A 374 -5.25 -5.83 -18.69
C GLY A 374 -4.98 -4.97 -19.92
N THR A 375 -4.82 -5.62 -21.08
CA THR A 375 -4.53 -4.97 -22.36
C THR A 375 -5.73 -4.85 -23.30
N SER A 376 -6.84 -5.53 -22.97
CA SER A 376 -8.10 -5.44 -23.73
C SER A 376 -9.29 -5.75 -22.84
N ALA A 377 -10.46 -5.31 -23.24
CA ALA A 377 -11.72 -5.58 -22.54
C ALA A 377 -12.07 -7.07 -22.45
N SER A 378 -11.58 -7.89 -23.38
CA SER A 378 -11.87 -9.31 -23.45
C SER A 378 -10.88 -10.20 -22.69
N ASN A 379 -9.77 -9.66 -22.18
CA ASN A 379 -8.71 -10.46 -21.55
C ASN A 379 -8.72 -10.44 -20.02
N TYR A 380 -9.82 -10.05 -19.39
CA TYR A 380 -9.94 -10.03 -17.93
C TYR A 380 -9.51 -11.38 -17.31
N ALA A 381 -10.10 -12.47 -17.75
CA ALA A 381 -9.82 -13.81 -17.22
C ALA A 381 -8.36 -14.26 -17.45
N THR A 382 -7.71 -13.77 -18.51
CA THR A 382 -6.31 -14.09 -18.83
C THR A 382 -5.35 -13.25 -17.98
N SER A 383 -5.74 -12.02 -17.65
CA SER A 383 -4.90 -11.10 -16.88
C SER A 383 -4.95 -11.33 -15.37
N THR A 384 -6.11 -11.78 -14.87
CA THR A 384 -6.37 -11.90 -13.42
C THR A 384 -6.61 -13.36 -12.99
N GLY A 385 -6.63 -14.31 -13.91
CA GLY A 385 -7.02 -15.69 -13.61
C GLY A 385 -8.50 -15.79 -13.26
N ALA A 386 -8.81 -16.37 -12.11
CA ALA A 386 -10.17 -16.37 -11.58
C ALA A 386 -10.53 -14.99 -11.04
N LEU A 387 -11.82 -14.66 -10.97
CA LEU A 387 -12.31 -13.45 -10.31
C LEU A 387 -11.82 -13.42 -8.86
N GLY A 388 -11.17 -12.32 -8.46
CA GLY A 388 -10.53 -12.19 -7.15
C GLY A 388 -9.12 -12.77 -7.07
N GLY A 389 -8.58 -13.35 -8.15
CA GLY A 389 -7.21 -13.86 -8.19
C GLY A 389 -6.16 -12.76 -8.36
N THR A 390 -4.92 -13.06 -7.95
CA THR A 390 -3.78 -12.15 -8.12
C THR A 390 -3.48 -11.95 -9.60
N PRO A 391 -3.41 -10.69 -10.08
CA PRO A 391 -3.13 -10.41 -11.47
C PRO A 391 -1.71 -10.80 -11.89
N THR A 392 -1.55 -11.15 -13.16
CA THR A 392 -0.25 -11.31 -13.78
C THR A 392 0.22 -9.98 -14.36
N GLY A 393 1.47 -9.61 -14.15
CA GLY A 393 2.06 -8.33 -14.62
C GLY A 393 2.17 -7.29 -13.50
N ASN A 394 2.77 -6.14 -13.84
CA ASN A 394 3.22 -5.15 -12.85
C ASN A 394 2.33 -3.89 -12.77
N ALA A 395 1.28 -3.80 -13.59
CA ALA A 395 0.41 -2.62 -13.60
C ALA A 395 -0.40 -2.54 -12.31
N LEU A 396 -0.35 -1.40 -11.64
CA LEU A 396 -1.08 -1.07 -10.41
C LEU A 396 -1.88 0.20 -10.61
N LEU A 397 -3.09 0.24 -10.08
CA LEU A 397 -3.95 1.42 -10.06
C LEU A 397 -4.06 1.96 -8.64
N GLY A 398 -3.76 3.25 -8.46
CA GLY A 398 -4.07 4.00 -7.26
C GLY A 398 -5.33 4.84 -7.44
N LEU A 399 -6.21 4.84 -6.45
CA LEU A 399 -7.37 5.73 -6.36
C LEU A 399 -7.27 6.49 -5.04
N VAL A 400 -6.98 7.78 -5.11
CA VAL A 400 -6.79 8.63 -3.92
C VAL A 400 -7.79 9.78 -3.97
N ALA A 401 -8.79 9.74 -3.10
CA ALA A 401 -9.78 10.80 -2.95
C ALA A 401 -9.52 11.58 -1.66
N ASN A 402 -9.57 12.91 -1.73
CA ASN A 402 -9.51 13.70 -0.52
C ASN A 402 -10.74 13.43 0.36
N ASN A 403 -11.91 13.27 -0.28
CA ASN A 403 -13.15 12.92 0.41
C ASN A 403 -13.45 11.41 0.27
N PHE A 404 -14.46 11.03 -0.52
CA PHE A 404 -14.91 9.65 -0.63
C PHE A 404 -14.37 8.92 -1.85
N VAL A 405 -14.10 7.63 -1.70
CA VAL A 405 -14.10 6.70 -2.83
C VAL A 405 -15.41 5.93 -2.78
N ARG A 406 -16.21 6.06 -3.84
CA ARG A 406 -17.61 5.63 -3.88
C ARG A 406 -17.82 4.58 -4.96
N VAL A 407 -18.60 3.55 -4.67
CA VAL A 407 -19.09 2.62 -5.69
C VAL A 407 -20.48 3.08 -6.13
N GLU A 408 -20.64 3.25 -7.43
CA GLU A 408 -21.90 3.73 -8.01
C GLU A 408 -23.04 2.74 -7.76
N HIS A 409 -24.09 3.21 -7.10
CA HIS A 409 -25.31 2.45 -6.84
C HIS A 409 -26.52 3.40 -6.87
N PRO A 410 -27.01 3.78 -8.05
CA PRO A 410 -28.19 4.63 -8.18
C PRO A 410 -29.48 3.87 -7.82
N VAL A 411 -30.40 4.57 -7.19
CA VAL A 411 -31.74 4.07 -6.86
C VAL A 411 -32.82 5.01 -7.36
N SER A 412 -34.04 4.53 -7.52
CA SER A 412 -35.15 5.35 -8.03
C SER A 412 -35.52 6.50 -7.10
N SER A 413 -35.29 6.34 -5.80
CA SER A 413 -35.34 7.40 -4.79
C SER A 413 -34.44 7.00 -3.62
N ASN A 414 -33.62 7.92 -3.13
CA ASN A 414 -32.84 7.68 -1.90
C ASN A 414 -33.77 7.82 -0.68
N ARG A 415 -33.30 7.37 0.48
CA ARG A 415 -34.08 7.39 1.71
C ARG A 415 -34.47 8.81 2.17
N GLY A 416 -33.64 9.80 1.88
CA GLY A 416 -33.84 11.20 2.24
C GLY A 416 -33.76 11.50 3.73
N THR A 417 -34.23 10.61 4.58
CA THR A 417 -34.16 10.65 6.06
C THR A 417 -33.97 9.26 6.62
N ALA A 418 -33.53 9.14 7.87
CA ALA A 418 -33.30 7.83 8.52
C ALA A 418 -34.54 6.91 8.54
N SER A 419 -35.76 7.47 8.46
CA SER A 419 -37.04 6.75 8.42
C SER A 419 -37.72 6.75 7.06
N GLY A 420 -37.06 7.30 6.03
CA GLY A 420 -37.62 7.37 4.67
C GLY A 420 -37.62 6.01 3.99
N SER A 421 -38.47 5.86 2.97
CA SER A 421 -38.48 4.66 2.13
C SER A 421 -37.47 4.79 0.99
N CYS A 422 -36.67 3.76 0.79
CA CYS A 422 -35.80 3.63 -0.38
C CYS A 422 -36.56 3.22 -1.63
N GLY A 423 -36.12 3.73 -2.77
CA GLY A 423 -36.50 3.18 -4.07
C GLY A 423 -35.76 1.90 -4.42
N SER A 424 -36.16 1.25 -5.49
CA SER A 424 -35.45 0.11 -6.07
C SER A 424 -34.19 0.55 -6.81
N ASP A 425 -33.27 -0.41 -7.05
CA ASP A 425 -32.12 -0.21 -7.92
C ASP A 425 -32.55 0.34 -9.28
N ALA A 426 -31.78 1.26 -9.80
CA ALA A 426 -32.14 1.97 -11.01
C ALA A 426 -30.92 2.25 -11.90
N ASN A 427 -31.19 2.47 -13.18
CA ASN A 427 -30.26 3.07 -14.10
C ASN A 427 -30.69 4.51 -14.37
N VAL A 428 -29.76 5.43 -14.47
CA VAL A 428 -30.05 6.80 -14.84
C VAL A 428 -30.39 6.87 -16.33
N THR A 429 -31.31 7.72 -16.69
CA THR A 429 -31.97 7.83 -18.01
C THR A 429 -31.00 7.92 -19.20
N SER A 430 -29.77 8.33 -19.00
CA SER A 430 -28.74 8.41 -20.05
C SER A 430 -28.01 7.07 -20.30
N GLY A 431 -28.28 6.05 -19.50
CA GLY A 431 -27.54 4.78 -19.54
C GLY A 431 -26.08 4.84 -19.08
N THR A 432 -25.68 5.99 -18.54
CA THR A 432 -24.29 6.24 -18.12
C THR A 432 -24.06 5.81 -16.68
N TYR A 433 -25.06 5.95 -15.82
CA TYR A 433 -25.01 5.62 -14.39
C TYR A 433 -25.90 4.42 -14.12
N GLN A 434 -25.37 3.38 -13.50
CA GLN A 434 -26.09 2.13 -13.30
C GLN A 434 -25.65 1.40 -12.04
N THR A 435 -26.54 0.62 -11.47
CA THR A 435 -26.20 -0.35 -10.44
C THR A 435 -25.26 -1.41 -11.01
N LEU A 436 -24.08 -1.54 -10.41
CA LEU A 436 -23.08 -2.51 -10.83
C LEU A 436 -23.40 -3.88 -10.23
N ASN A 437 -23.56 -4.91 -11.07
CA ASN A 437 -23.82 -6.26 -10.60
C ASN A 437 -22.50 -7.03 -10.42
N ASN A 438 -22.24 -7.53 -9.20
CA ASN A 438 -21.00 -8.21 -8.84
C ASN A 438 -19.75 -7.48 -9.34
N PRO A 439 -19.56 -6.20 -8.99
CA PRO A 439 -18.42 -5.43 -9.46
C PRO A 439 -17.09 -5.97 -8.92
N TYR A 440 -16.05 -5.82 -9.73
CA TYR A 440 -14.69 -6.09 -9.31
C TYR A 440 -13.79 -4.87 -9.53
N ILE A 441 -12.99 -4.57 -8.51
CA ILE A 441 -12.11 -3.41 -8.45
C ILE A 441 -10.71 -3.90 -8.08
N TYR A 442 -9.78 -3.77 -9.01
CA TYR A 442 -8.36 -4.03 -8.78
C TYR A 442 -7.66 -2.69 -8.60
N ALA A 443 -7.48 -2.27 -7.37
CA ALA A 443 -6.87 -0.98 -7.04
C ALA A 443 -6.36 -0.91 -5.60
N ALA A 444 -5.37 -0.06 -5.39
CA ALA A 444 -5.06 0.52 -4.09
C ALA A 444 -5.94 1.76 -3.90
N ILE A 445 -6.74 1.78 -2.84
CA ILE A 445 -7.77 2.79 -2.58
C ILE A 445 -7.39 3.54 -1.30
N LEU A 446 -7.46 4.88 -1.34
CA LEU A 446 -7.32 5.74 -0.18
C LEU A 446 -8.41 6.83 -0.19
N ALA A 447 -9.27 6.82 0.81
CA ALA A 447 -10.15 7.92 1.15
C ALA A 447 -9.54 8.68 2.33
N VAL A 448 -8.98 9.87 2.06
CA VAL A 448 -8.08 10.55 3.00
C VAL A 448 -8.82 11.09 4.23
N GLN A 449 -9.93 11.78 4.02
CA GLN A 449 -10.70 12.44 5.09
C GLN A 449 -12.02 11.74 5.41
N HIS A 450 -12.46 10.83 4.55
CA HIS A 450 -13.75 10.16 4.67
C HIS A 450 -13.63 8.65 4.42
N SER A 451 -14.56 8.08 3.64
CA SER A 451 -14.77 6.65 3.58
C SER A 451 -14.71 6.09 2.15
N PHE A 452 -14.38 4.79 2.07
CA PHE A 452 -14.76 3.97 0.94
C PHE A 452 -16.20 3.46 1.17
N ILE A 453 -17.14 3.85 0.32
CA ILE A 453 -18.58 3.66 0.55
C ILE A 453 -19.31 3.23 -0.72
N VAL A 454 -20.43 2.51 -0.58
CA VAL A 454 -21.37 2.26 -1.67
C VAL A 454 -22.50 3.27 -1.59
N ASP A 455 -22.79 3.96 -2.68
CA ASP A 455 -23.91 4.89 -2.74
C ASP A 455 -25.22 4.19 -2.43
N ASN A 456 -26.09 4.80 -1.64
CA ASN A 456 -27.39 4.22 -1.26
C ASN A 456 -27.30 2.76 -0.78
N TYR A 457 -26.25 2.44 -0.03
CA TYR A 457 -25.92 1.08 0.44
C TYR A 457 -27.07 0.38 1.17
N ASP A 458 -28.01 1.13 1.72
CA ASP A 458 -29.15 0.67 2.52
C ASP A 458 -30.46 0.65 1.72
N CYS A 459 -30.40 0.86 0.40
CA CYS A 459 -31.53 0.91 -0.51
C CYS A 459 -31.48 -0.22 -1.56
N GLY A 460 -32.59 -0.48 -2.20
CA GLY A 460 -32.72 -1.48 -3.26
C GLY A 460 -32.65 -2.92 -2.77
N SER A 461 -32.19 -3.79 -3.63
CA SER A 461 -31.87 -5.19 -3.34
C SER A 461 -30.35 -5.39 -3.37
N SER A 462 -29.86 -6.55 -2.93
CA SER A 462 -28.42 -6.82 -3.06
C SER A 462 -28.05 -7.11 -4.52
N PRO A 463 -27.20 -6.29 -5.16
CA PRO A 463 -26.70 -6.57 -6.51
C PRO A 463 -25.52 -7.57 -6.52
N GLY A 464 -25.25 -8.23 -5.39
CA GLY A 464 -24.31 -9.34 -5.29
C GLY A 464 -23.08 -9.06 -4.44
N THR A 465 -21.91 -9.44 -4.93
CA THR A 465 -20.64 -9.36 -4.21
C THR A 465 -19.76 -8.27 -4.80
N LEU A 466 -19.26 -7.39 -3.94
CA LEU A 466 -18.19 -6.44 -4.27
C LEU A 466 -16.83 -7.12 -4.05
N THR A 467 -16.18 -7.43 -5.16
CA THR A 467 -14.84 -8.01 -5.13
C THR A 467 -13.79 -6.92 -5.29
N ILE A 468 -12.93 -6.77 -4.28
CA ILE A 468 -11.77 -5.87 -4.35
C ILE A 468 -10.51 -6.70 -4.28
N VAL A 469 -9.59 -6.48 -5.20
CA VAL A 469 -8.23 -7.03 -5.17
C VAL A 469 -7.26 -5.88 -5.09
N GLY A 470 -6.63 -5.70 -3.92
CA GLY A 470 -5.79 -4.54 -3.67
C GLY A 470 -5.65 -4.21 -2.21
N ALA A 471 -5.84 -2.94 -1.90
CA ALA A 471 -5.85 -2.38 -0.55
C ALA A 471 -6.92 -1.31 -0.43
N ILE A 472 -7.55 -1.21 0.73
CA ILE A 472 -8.48 -0.14 1.08
C ILE A 472 -7.96 0.55 2.33
N ALA A 473 -7.75 1.85 2.25
CA ALA A 473 -7.46 2.70 3.40
C ALA A 473 -8.47 3.83 3.48
N GLN A 474 -9.00 4.08 4.68
CA GLN A 474 -10.05 5.07 4.91
C GLN A 474 -9.96 5.63 6.33
N LEU A 475 -10.42 6.86 6.51
CA LEU A 475 -10.48 7.46 7.84
C LEU A 475 -11.63 6.87 8.65
N TYR A 476 -12.85 6.94 8.12
CA TYR A 476 -14.03 6.31 8.74
C TYR A 476 -14.46 5.09 7.93
N ARG A 477 -15.05 4.12 8.60
CA ARG A 477 -15.58 2.95 7.92
C ARG A 477 -16.82 3.28 7.11
N GLY A 478 -16.71 3.13 5.77
CA GLY A 478 -17.86 3.26 4.86
C GLY A 478 -18.68 1.97 4.79
N PRO A 479 -20.01 2.04 4.91
CA PRO A 479 -20.87 0.90 4.68
C PRO A 479 -20.95 0.57 3.18
N VAL A 480 -20.98 -0.73 2.89
CA VAL A 480 -21.12 -1.24 1.52
C VAL A 480 -22.41 -2.02 1.31
N GLY A 481 -23.14 -2.28 2.38
CA GLY A 481 -24.44 -2.97 2.36
C GLY A 481 -24.98 -3.17 3.75
N THR A 482 -26.21 -3.68 3.85
CA THR A 482 -26.86 -4.01 5.11
C THR A 482 -27.22 -5.50 5.16
N GLY A 483 -27.28 -6.06 6.35
CA GLY A 483 -27.63 -7.44 6.58
C GLY A 483 -27.18 -7.92 7.96
N SER A 484 -27.44 -9.18 8.28
CA SER A 484 -26.95 -9.81 9.51
C SER A 484 -26.17 -11.10 9.22
N SER A 485 -26.82 -12.17 8.79
CA SER A 485 -26.16 -13.41 8.34
C SER A 485 -25.91 -13.42 6.82
N SER A 486 -26.71 -12.68 6.08
CA SER A 486 -26.59 -12.45 4.63
C SER A 486 -26.87 -11.00 4.33
N VAL A 487 -26.39 -10.53 3.16
CA VAL A 487 -26.59 -9.16 2.72
C VAL A 487 -28.03 -8.99 2.20
N SER A 488 -28.71 -7.94 2.64
CA SER A 488 -30.08 -7.59 2.23
C SER A 488 -30.08 -6.50 1.17
N THR A 489 -29.24 -5.47 1.34
CA THR A 489 -29.07 -4.35 0.40
C THR A 489 -27.57 -4.10 0.21
N GLY A 490 -27.19 -3.47 -0.89
CA GLY A 490 -25.79 -3.29 -1.22
C GLY A 490 -25.06 -4.62 -1.41
N TYR A 491 -23.78 -4.71 -1.10
CA TYR A 491 -22.91 -5.84 -1.49
C TYR A 491 -22.39 -6.62 -0.29
N ALA A 492 -22.20 -7.94 -0.50
CA ALA A 492 -21.30 -8.74 0.32
C ALA A 492 -19.85 -8.36 0.02
N LYS A 493 -18.99 -8.33 1.03
CA LYS A 493 -17.56 -7.99 0.89
C LYS A 493 -16.74 -9.23 0.56
N ASN A 494 -15.95 -9.14 -0.51
CA ASN A 494 -14.89 -10.09 -0.83
C ASN A 494 -13.62 -9.30 -1.13
N TYR A 495 -12.86 -9.00 -0.09
CA TYR A 495 -11.64 -8.19 -0.21
C TYR A 495 -10.43 -9.11 -0.17
N THR A 496 -9.62 -9.08 -1.19
CA THR A 496 -8.43 -9.91 -1.34
C THR A 496 -7.20 -9.02 -1.49
N TYR A 497 -6.19 -9.29 -0.71
CA TYR A 497 -4.93 -8.58 -0.80
C TYR A 497 -4.23 -8.87 -2.11
N ASP A 498 -3.78 -7.83 -2.79
CA ASP A 498 -2.88 -7.96 -3.93
C ASP A 498 -1.44 -8.02 -3.43
N ASP A 499 -0.86 -9.23 -3.42
CA ASP A 499 0.49 -9.46 -2.87
C ASP A 499 1.59 -8.62 -3.56
N ARG A 500 1.32 -8.05 -4.74
CA ARG A 500 2.25 -7.13 -5.41
C ARG A 500 2.44 -5.84 -4.62
N LEU A 501 1.43 -5.42 -3.84
CA LEU A 501 1.48 -4.22 -3.00
C LEU A 501 2.47 -4.34 -1.83
N ALA A 502 2.87 -5.56 -1.47
CA ALA A 502 3.96 -5.76 -0.51
C ALA A 502 5.30 -5.22 -1.05
N TYR A 503 5.49 -5.17 -2.36
CA TYR A 503 6.77 -4.83 -3.00
C TYR A 503 6.70 -3.63 -3.93
N ALA A 504 5.50 -3.23 -4.38
CA ALA A 504 5.29 -2.16 -5.34
C ALA A 504 4.11 -1.30 -4.94
N GLU A 505 4.15 -0.03 -5.27
CA GLU A 505 3.07 0.93 -5.03
C GLU A 505 2.61 1.54 -6.37
N PRO A 506 1.34 1.95 -6.48
CA PRO A 506 0.95 2.84 -7.57
C PRO A 506 1.76 4.14 -7.52
N PRO A 507 2.04 4.78 -8.67
CA PRO A 507 2.85 6.00 -8.70
C PRO A 507 2.31 7.06 -7.74
N TYR A 508 3.18 7.67 -6.94
CA TYR A 508 2.85 8.77 -6.02
C TYR A 508 1.75 8.47 -4.99
N PHE A 509 1.47 7.21 -4.71
CA PHE A 509 0.47 6.84 -3.71
C PHE A 509 0.85 7.41 -2.34
N LEU A 510 -0.14 7.96 -1.61
CA LEU A 510 0.11 8.60 -0.34
C LEU A 510 0.36 7.57 0.77
N ASN A 511 1.41 7.79 1.52
CA ASN A 511 1.79 6.99 2.67
C ASN A 511 1.34 7.66 3.98
N PRO A 512 1.21 6.90 5.08
CA PRO A 512 0.95 7.46 6.39
C PRO A 512 1.99 8.51 6.78
N VAL A 513 1.60 9.51 7.56
CA VAL A 513 2.54 10.49 8.12
C VAL A 513 3.28 9.90 9.30
N SER A 514 4.54 10.30 9.49
CA SER A 514 5.38 9.92 10.66
C SER A 514 5.63 8.40 10.80
N VAL A 515 5.71 7.67 9.69
CA VAL A 515 5.93 6.23 9.71
C VAL A 515 7.40 5.90 9.78
N ALA A 516 7.73 4.89 10.58
CA ALA A 516 9.06 4.32 10.67
C ALA A 516 9.45 3.61 9.35
N TRP A 517 10.74 3.66 9.03
CA TRP A 517 11.31 2.84 7.99
C TRP A 517 11.61 1.44 8.53
N SER A 518 11.43 0.43 7.71
CA SER A 518 11.77 -0.94 8.05
C SER A 518 12.58 -1.61 6.94
N VAL A 519 13.47 -2.53 7.33
CA VAL A 519 14.22 -3.36 6.38
C VAL A 519 13.30 -4.48 5.91
N GLN A 520 12.93 -4.45 4.62
CA GLN A 520 12.07 -5.47 4.01
C GLN A 520 12.87 -6.68 3.55
N HIS A 521 14.05 -6.44 3.02
CA HIS A 521 14.92 -7.48 2.52
C HIS A 521 16.38 -7.13 2.74
N GLN A 522 17.18 -8.14 3.07
CA GLN A 522 18.60 -7.99 3.28
C GLN A 522 19.34 -9.16 2.60
N THR A 523 20.35 -8.83 1.80
CA THR A 523 21.14 -9.82 1.07
C THR A 523 22.62 -9.52 1.18
N GLU A 524 23.41 -10.55 1.42
CA GLU A 524 24.85 -10.45 1.36
C GLU A 524 25.36 -10.54 -0.09
N CYS A 525 26.28 -9.66 -0.45
CA CYS A 525 26.89 -9.61 -1.78
C CYS A 525 28.31 -10.15 -1.75
N SER A 526 28.59 -11.09 -2.63
CA SER A 526 29.86 -11.83 -2.60
C SER A 526 31.06 -11.08 -3.21
N ALA A 527 30.89 -10.00 -3.99
CA ALA A 527 32.02 -9.34 -4.63
C ALA A 527 31.82 -7.89 -5.10
N THR A 528 30.64 -7.49 -5.56
CA THR A 528 30.35 -6.13 -6.00
C THR A 528 28.88 -5.82 -5.84
N VAL A 529 28.55 -4.56 -5.48
CA VAL A 529 27.17 -4.11 -5.30
C VAL A 529 26.31 -4.32 -6.56
N SER A 530 26.93 -4.26 -7.75
CA SER A 530 26.25 -4.49 -9.02
C SER A 530 25.84 -5.96 -9.26
N ALA A 531 26.40 -6.90 -8.51
CA ALA A 531 26.06 -8.33 -8.59
C ALA A 531 24.97 -8.75 -7.61
N CYS A 532 24.56 -7.87 -6.71
CA CYS A 532 23.45 -8.08 -5.80
C CYS A 532 22.12 -7.92 -6.53
N ALA A 533 21.62 -9.00 -7.07
CA ALA A 533 20.20 -9.06 -7.43
C ALA A 533 19.39 -9.16 -6.14
N VAL A 534 18.81 -8.05 -5.69
CA VAL A 534 17.74 -8.08 -4.70
C VAL A 534 16.47 -8.37 -5.48
N PRO A 535 15.70 -9.42 -5.14
CA PRO A 535 14.49 -9.78 -5.86
C PRO A 535 13.45 -8.66 -5.88
#